data_ec6aac2cf3b81d328ebf92ab12d4e1ad
#
_entry.id   ec6aac2cf3b81d328ebf92ab12d4e1ad
#
_cell.length_a   1.000
_cell.length_b   1.000
_cell.length_c   1.000
_cell.angle_alpha   90.00
_cell.angle_beta   90.00
_cell.angle_gamma   90.00
#
_symmetry.space_group_name_H-M   'P 1'
#
loop_
_entity.id
_entity.type
_entity.pdbx_description
1 polymer ?
#
loop_
_entity_poly.entity_id
_entity_poly.type
_entity_poly.pdbx_seq_one_letter_code
_entity_poly.pdbx_strand_id
1 'polypeptide(L)'
;MLRRFLPALVVLMVAAAGCGGGSKSNGEAAKTADQVVTDAKAAATSAKAVHVSGSITDAGQPLTLDITIVKDAGGQGTMSESGLKFEIIRVGSKAYIKGSDAFLRKFAGAAGAQLLKGKWLQGSATTGDLAALAPLTDIGKLFNGALGSHGKLENKGETTFKGQKVVAIEDTTQGGTLYVASTGTPYPVAIVGGKDQGTITFDKWNDTMSITAPKGAVDMSKLGSN
;
A
#
# COMPACT_ATOMS: atom_id res chain seq x y z
N MET A 1 -51.11 66.63 -24.02
CA MET A 1 -50.39 66.22 -22.86
C MET A 1 -50.15 64.69 -22.97
N LEU A 2 -49.01 64.28 -23.47
CA LEU A 2 -48.76 62.90 -23.82
C LEU A 2 -47.68 62.35 -22.88
N ARG A 3 -48.09 61.53 -21.88
CA ARG A 3 -47.14 60.84 -20.96
C ARG A 3 -46.62 59.55 -21.61
N ARG A 4 -45.33 59.53 -21.96
CA ARG A 4 -44.64 58.38 -22.44
C ARG A 4 -44.21 57.49 -21.24
N PHE A 5 -44.72 56.25 -21.16
CA PHE A 5 -44.25 55.23 -20.26
C PHE A 5 -43.12 54.48 -20.95
N LEU A 6 -41.90 54.45 -20.33
CA LEU A 6 -40.82 53.56 -20.68
C LEU A 6 -40.96 52.24 -19.85
N PRO A 7 -40.95 51.10 -20.46
CA PRO A 7 -40.78 49.83 -19.67
C PRO A 7 -39.33 49.64 -19.33
N ALA A 8 -39.05 49.49 -18.03
CA ALA A 8 -37.77 49.08 -17.52
C ALA A 8 -37.55 47.58 -17.80
N LEU A 9 -36.54 47.27 -18.62
CA LEU A 9 -36.10 45.91 -18.90
C LEU A 9 -35.25 45.41 -17.72
N VAL A 10 -35.83 44.56 -16.86
CA VAL A 10 -35.10 43.87 -15.80
C VAL A 10 -34.37 42.68 -16.42
N VAL A 11 -33.06 42.79 -16.60
CA VAL A 11 -32.20 41.67 -17.00
C VAL A 11 -31.94 40.82 -15.77
N LEU A 12 -32.62 39.69 -15.69
CA LEU A 12 -32.37 38.66 -14.67
C LEU A 12 -31.08 37.89 -15.02
N MET A 13 -29.96 38.26 -14.40
CA MET A 13 -28.74 37.44 -14.48
C MET A 13 -28.95 36.16 -13.67
N VAL A 14 -29.20 35.07 -14.37
CA VAL A 14 -29.10 33.71 -13.78
C VAL A 14 -27.63 33.37 -13.62
N ALA A 15 -27.10 33.54 -12.42
CA ALA A 15 -25.80 32.97 -12.04
C ALA A 15 -25.96 31.45 -11.98
N ALA A 16 -25.56 30.77 -13.04
CA ALA A 16 -25.38 29.30 -13.03
C ALA A 16 -24.27 28.98 -12.05
N ALA A 17 -24.63 28.75 -10.77
CA ALA A 17 -23.72 28.11 -9.81
C ALA A 17 -23.50 26.66 -10.28
N GLY A 18 -22.49 26.45 -11.09
CA GLY A 18 -21.99 25.14 -11.43
C GLY A 18 -21.47 24.45 -10.16
N CYS A 19 -22.32 23.64 -9.53
CA CYS A 19 -21.87 22.65 -8.54
C CYS A 19 -20.99 21.60 -9.22
N GLY A 20 -19.77 21.98 -9.56
CA GLY A 20 -18.69 21.04 -9.81
C GLY A 20 -18.24 20.52 -8.45
N GLY A 21 -18.77 19.36 -8.01
CA GLY A 21 -18.33 18.65 -6.82
C GLY A 21 -16.91 18.05 -6.98
N GLY A 22 -15.93 18.89 -7.30
CA GLY A 22 -14.53 18.52 -7.27
C GLY A 22 -14.07 18.50 -5.80
N SER A 23 -13.56 17.36 -5.32
CA SER A 23 -12.91 17.31 -4.01
C SER A 23 -11.88 18.42 -3.90
N LYS A 24 -11.93 19.21 -2.82
CA LYS A 24 -11.00 20.32 -2.61
C LYS A 24 -9.59 19.80 -2.44
N SER A 25 -8.59 20.51 -3.02
CA SER A 25 -7.17 20.23 -2.79
C SER A 25 -6.86 20.25 -1.28
N ASN A 26 -6.01 19.33 -0.84
CA ASN A 26 -5.53 19.28 0.55
C ASN A 26 -4.26 20.13 0.78
N GLY A 27 -3.76 20.81 -0.26
CA GLY A 27 -2.63 21.72 -0.19
C GLY A 27 -1.26 21.09 -0.35
N GLU A 28 -1.15 19.77 -0.51
CA GLU A 28 0.14 19.06 -0.62
C GLU A 28 1.00 19.55 -1.78
N ALA A 29 0.37 19.97 -2.90
CA ALA A 29 1.11 20.45 -4.06
C ALA A 29 1.94 21.73 -3.80
N ALA A 30 1.58 22.52 -2.78
CA ALA A 30 2.27 23.75 -2.41
C ALA A 30 3.41 23.53 -1.37
N LYS A 31 3.56 22.32 -0.85
CA LYS A 31 4.56 21.98 0.17
C LYS A 31 5.90 21.58 -0.46
N THR A 32 6.95 21.58 0.35
CA THR A 32 8.22 20.96 -0.06
C THR A 32 8.07 19.45 -0.20
N ALA A 33 8.91 18.80 -0.98
CA ALA A 33 8.88 17.36 -1.18
C ALA A 33 8.99 16.59 0.15
N ASP A 34 9.91 17.01 1.03
CA ASP A 34 10.10 16.39 2.35
C ASP A 34 8.86 16.53 3.26
N GLN A 35 8.17 17.67 3.19
CA GLN A 35 6.91 17.88 3.92
C GLN A 35 5.82 16.93 3.41
N VAL A 36 5.67 16.78 2.09
CA VAL A 36 4.68 15.85 1.50
C VAL A 36 4.98 14.41 1.92
N VAL A 37 6.23 13.97 1.89
CA VAL A 37 6.62 12.62 2.35
C VAL A 37 6.34 12.45 3.84
N THR A 38 6.63 13.45 4.66
CA THR A 38 6.35 13.43 6.11
C THR A 38 4.85 13.30 6.38
N ASP A 39 4.02 14.08 5.69
CA ASP A 39 2.57 14.07 5.85
C ASP A 39 1.96 12.76 5.35
N ALA A 40 2.42 12.27 4.20
CA ALA A 40 2.00 10.97 3.65
C ALA A 40 2.35 9.80 4.59
N LYS A 41 3.55 9.82 5.18
CA LYS A 41 3.99 8.83 6.16
C LYS A 41 3.15 8.91 7.45
N ALA A 42 2.87 10.11 7.95
CA ALA A 42 2.02 10.31 9.13
C ALA A 42 0.59 9.84 8.87
N ALA A 43 0.02 10.16 7.71
CA ALA A 43 -1.28 9.68 7.28
C ALA A 43 -1.33 8.15 7.24
N ALA A 44 -0.37 7.52 6.55
CA ALA A 44 -0.29 6.07 6.41
C ALA A 44 -0.16 5.36 7.76
N THR A 45 0.74 5.80 8.64
CA THR A 45 0.98 5.17 9.94
C THR A 45 -0.18 5.35 10.92
N SER A 46 -1.03 6.37 10.74
CA SER A 46 -2.25 6.57 11.51
C SER A 46 -3.44 5.77 11.00
N ALA A 47 -3.38 5.25 9.77
CA ALA A 47 -4.47 4.50 9.17
C ALA A 47 -4.79 3.21 9.92
N LYS A 48 -6.08 2.80 9.87
CA LYS A 48 -6.57 1.55 10.49
C LYS A 48 -6.31 0.33 9.64
N ALA A 49 -6.32 0.49 8.32
CA ALA A 49 -6.06 -0.57 7.36
C ALA A 49 -5.52 -0.01 6.05
N VAL A 50 -4.83 -0.86 5.29
CA VAL A 50 -4.38 -0.58 3.93
C VAL A 50 -4.30 -1.89 3.14
N HIS A 51 -4.65 -1.84 1.86
CA HIS A 51 -4.35 -2.87 0.89
C HIS A 51 -3.15 -2.42 0.06
N VAL A 52 -2.17 -3.30 -0.08
CA VAL A 52 -0.88 -3.08 -0.74
C VAL A 52 -0.73 -4.11 -1.84
N SER A 53 -0.61 -3.69 -3.08
CA SER A 53 -0.48 -4.62 -4.21
C SER A 53 0.48 -4.11 -5.27
N GLY A 54 1.11 -5.04 -5.96
CA GLY A 54 1.97 -4.70 -7.08
C GLY A 54 3.10 -5.68 -7.32
N SER A 55 4.01 -5.26 -8.18
CA SER A 55 5.21 -6.03 -8.51
C SER A 55 6.40 -5.10 -8.60
N ILE A 56 7.48 -5.49 -7.98
CA ILE A 56 8.78 -4.81 -8.03
C ILE A 56 9.89 -5.79 -8.37
N THR A 57 11.01 -5.23 -8.80
CA THR A 57 12.27 -5.98 -8.91
C THR A 57 13.13 -5.62 -7.71
N ASP A 58 13.37 -6.58 -6.82
CA ASP A 58 14.24 -6.42 -5.66
C ASP A 58 15.51 -7.26 -5.88
N ALA A 59 16.67 -6.61 -5.78
CA ALA A 59 17.97 -7.25 -6.05
C ALA A 59 18.01 -8.08 -7.36
N GLY A 60 17.34 -7.61 -8.40
CA GLY A 60 17.22 -8.28 -9.70
C GLY A 60 16.22 -9.45 -9.74
N GLN A 61 15.48 -9.68 -8.66
CA GLN A 61 14.47 -10.75 -8.57
C GLN A 61 13.05 -10.16 -8.57
N PRO A 62 12.10 -10.76 -9.33
CA PRO A 62 10.73 -10.30 -9.33
C PRO A 62 10.03 -10.68 -8.02
N LEU A 63 9.50 -9.65 -7.34
CA LEU A 63 8.66 -9.76 -6.16
C LEU A 63 7.28 -9.21 -6.46
N THR A 64 6.24 -10.03 -6.30
CA THR A 64 4.84 -9.61 -6.40
C THR A 64 4.18 -9.78 -5.05
N LEU A 65 3.36 -8.83 -4.66
CA LEU A 65 2.61 -8.88 -3.40
C LEU A 65 1.17 -8.37 -3.58
N ASP A 66 0.28 -8.91 -2.78
CA ASP A 66 -1.12 -8.52 -2.65
C ASP A 66 -1.52 -8.81 -1.20
N ILE A 67 -1.40 -7.79 -0.36
CA ILE A 67 -1.48 -7.94 1.10
C ILE A 67 -2.41 -6.88 1.67
N THR A 68 -3.31 -7.29 2.56
CA THR A 68 -4.06 -6.37 3.41
C THR A 68 -3.45 -6.36 4.80
N ILE A 69 -3.24 -5.16 5.32
CA ILE A 69 -2.69 -4.93 6.67
C ILE A 69 -3.73 -4.18 7.49
N VAL A 70 -4.00 -4.66 8.69
CA VAL A 70 -4.89 -4.03 9.67
C VAL A 70 -4.07 -3.67 10.91
N LYS A 71 -4.11 -2.40 11.29
CA LYS A 71 -3.35 -1.87 12.43
C LYS A 71 -3.66 -2.69 13.69
N ASP A 72 -2.63 -3.02 14.43
CA ASP A 72 -2.68 -3.79 15.69
C ASP A 72 -3.24 -5.23 15.57
N ALA A 73 -3.84 -5.60 14.44
CA ALA A 73 -4.35 -6.96 14.19
C ALA A 73 -3.35 -7.84 13.43
N GLY A 74 -2.70 -7.29 12.41
CA GLY A 74 -1.72 -8.01 11.59
C GLY A 74 -1.92 -7.80 10.10
N GLY A 75 -1.65 -8.82 9.29
CA GLY A 75 -1.81 -8.76 7.84
C GLY A 75 -2.07 -10.13 7.23
N GLN A 76 -2.65 -10.14 6.05
CA GLN A 76 -2.88 -11.35 5.26
C GLN A 76 -2.78 -11.06 3.76
N GLY A 77 -2.35 -12.06 3.00
CA GLY A 77 -2.28 -11.90 1.57
C GLY A 77 -1.43 -12.97 0.89
N THR A 78 -1.04 -12.66 -0.33
CA THR A 78 -0.22 -13.53 -1.18
C THR A 78 1.06 -12.84 -1.59
N MET A 79 2.11 -13.62 -1.73
CA MET A 79 3.39 -13.17 -2.26
C MET A 79 3.94 -14.15 -3.28
N SER A 80 4.76 -13.63 -4.19
CA SER A 80 5.57 -14.46 -5.07
C SER A 80 6.95 -13.82 -5.21
N GLU A 81 7.98 -14.57 -4.85
CA GLU A 81 9.37 -14.16 -5.03
C GLU A 81 10.05 -15.16 -5.97
N SER A 82 10.62 -14.66 -7.07
CA SER A 82 11.28 -15.51 -8.08
C SER A 82 10.40 -16.70 -8.54
N GLY A 83 9.08 -16.47 -8.67
CA GLY A 83 8.10 -17.50 -9.06
C GLY A 83 7.66 -18.45 -7.94
N LEU A 84 8.22 -18.34 -6.73
CA LEU A 84 7.81 -19.11 -5.57
C LEU A 84 6.63 -18.44 -4.87
N LYS A 85 5.43 -18.97 -5.08
CA LYS A 85 4.20 -18.41 -4.51
C LYS A 85 3.92 -18.95 -3.12
N PHE A 86 3.46 -18.06 -2.24
CA PHE A 86 2.98 -18.41 -0.89
C PHE A 86 1.94 -17.43 -0.37
N GLU A 87 1.10 -17.92 0.51
CA GLU A 87 0.13 -17.14 1.28
C GLU A 87 0.72 -16.85 2.66
N ILE A 88 0.45 -15.66 3.19
CA ILE A 88 0.86 -15.24 4.54
C ILE A 88 -0.33 -14.75 5.34
N ILE A 89 -0.32 -15.03 6.65
CA ILE A 89 -1.22 -14.44 7.63
C ILE A 89 -0.41 -14.14 8.88
N ARG A 90 -0.57 -12.94 9.45
CA ARG A 90 -0.07 -12.61 10.78
C ARG A 90 -1.25 -12.19 11.66
N VAL A 91 -1.35 -12.78 12.84
CA VAL A 91 -2.31 -12.40 13.88
C VAL A 91 -1.54 -12.26 15.20
N GLY A 92 -1.42 -11.04 15.68
CA GLY A 92 -0.64 -10.74 16.87
C GLY A 92 0.84 -11.17 16.73
N SER A 93 1.30 -12.03 17.64
CA SER A 93 2.68 -12.57 17.66
C SER A 93 2.88 -13.84 16.83
N LYS A 94 1.83 -14.37 16.16
CA LYS A 94 1.89 -15.56 15.33
C LYS A 94 1.88 -15.22 13.87
N ALA A 95 2.74 -15.89 13.10
CA ALA A 95 2.77 -15.83 11.64
C ALA A 95 2.48 -17.22 11.07
N TYR A 96 1.82 -17.22 9.94
CA TYR A 96 1.41 -18.41 9.21
C TYR A 96 1.83 -18.27 7.75
N ILE A 97 2.34 -19.35 7.17
CA ILE A 97 2.69 -19.40 5.76
C ILE A 97 2.14 -20.69 5.14
N LYS A 98 1.64 -20.59 3.91
CA LYS A 98 1.22 -21.73 3.12
C LYS A 98 1.83 -21.61 1.73
N GLY A 99 2.79 -22.47 1.44
CA GLY A 99 3.56 -22.41 0.20
C GLY A 99 2.93 -23.24 -0.92
N SER A 100 3.23 -22.83 -2.17
CA SER A 100 3.06 -23.67 -3.36
C SER A 100 4.00 -24.89 -3.29
N ASP A 101 3.75 -25.90 -4.13
CA ASP A 101 4.63 -27.07 -4.21
C ASP A 101 6.08 -26.68 -4.54
N ALA A 102 6.28 -25.68 -5.40
CA ALA A 102 7.61 -25.18 -5.75
C ALA A 102 8.32 -24.54 -4.54
N PHE A 103 7.58 -23.70 -3.79
CA PHE A 103 8.06 -23.11 -2.54
C PHE A 103 8.46 -24.20 -1.54
N LEU A 104 7.57 -25.15 -1.27
CA LEU A 104 7.81 -26.23 -0.30
C LEU A 104 8.97 -27.12 -0.70
N ARG A 105 9.15 -27.45 -1.99
CA ARG A 105 10.30 -28.21 -2.47
C ARG A 105 11.63 -27.50 -2.23
N LYS A 106 11.65 -26.18 -2.42
CA LYS A 106 12.86 -25.37 -2.19
C LYS A 106 13.25 -25.31 -0.72
N PHE A 107 12.28 -25.18 0.19
CA PHE A 107 12.53 -24.96 1.61
C PHE A 107 12.51 -26.23 2.47
N ALA A 108 11.76 -27.27 2.08
CA ALA A 108 11.58 -28.50 2.84
C ALA A 108 11.98 -29.78 2.09
N GLY A 109 12.49 -29.64 0.86
CA GLY A 109 12.82 -30.78 0.01
C GLY A 109 11.59 -31.54 -0.50
N ALA A 110 11.80 -32.59 -1.29
CA ALA A 110 10.72 -33.34 -1.94
C ALA A 110 9.79 -34.06 -0.91
N ALA A 111 10.35 -34.71 0.08
CA ALA A 111 9.63 -35.43 1.13
C ALA A 111 8.81 -34.44 2.01
N GLY A 112 9.45 -33.34 2.45
CA GLY A 112 8.81 -32.29 3.22
C GLY A 112 7.67 -31.63 2.44
N ALA A 113 7.86 -31.37 1.15
CA ALA A 113 6.83 -30.81 0.29
C ALA A 113 5.57 -31.70 0.22
N GLN A 114 5.72 -33.02 0.12
CA GLN A 114 4.58 -33.94 0.14
C GLN A 114 3.84 -33.91 1.49
N LEU A 115 4.58 -33.86 2.59
CA LEU A 115 4.01 -33.83 3.94
C LEU A 115 3.25 -32.53 4.23
N LEU A 116 3.77 -31.41 3.72
CA LEU A 116 3.31 -30.05 4.03
C LEU A 116 2.38 -29.47 2.98
N LYS A 117 2.15 -30.16 1.87
CA LYS A 117 1.26 -29.73 0.79
C LYS A 117 -0.12 -29.34 1.29
N GLY A 118 -0.52 -28.11 0.96
CA GLY A 118 -1.82 -27.54 1.34
C GLY A 118 -1.97 -27.19 2.82
N LYS A 119 -0.94 -27.42 3.65
CA LYS A 119 -1.00 -27.11 5.08
C LYS A 119 -0.50 -25.70 5.36
N TRP A 120 -1.08 -25.06 6.35
CA TRP A 120 -0.53 -23.86 6.97
C TRP A 120 0.58 -24.27 7.94
N LEU A 121 1.70 -23.58 7.88
CA LEU A 121 2.81 -23.68 8.84
C LEU A 121 2.72 -22.47 9.76
N GLN A 122 2.88 -22.67 11.06
CA GLN A 122 2.83 -21.64 12.09
C GLN A 122 4.20 -21.47 12.73
N GLY A 123 4.58 -20.21 12.96
CA GLY A 123 5.76 -19.84 13.75
C GLY A 123 5.57 -18.51 14.47
N SER A 124 6.63 -18.02 15.11
CA SER A 124 6.65 -16.72 15.73
C SER A 124 6.74 -15.61 14.65
N ALA A 125 5.98 -14.54 14.80
CA ALA A 125 6.08 -13.34 13.98
C ALA A 125 7.22 -12.38 14.44
N THR A 126 7.88 -12.68 15.56
CA THR A 126 8.91 -11.82 16.15
C THR A 126 10.29 -12.46 16.21
N THR A 127 10.37 -13.78 16.05
CA THR A 127 11.62 -14.55 16.11
C THR A 127 11.62 -15.65 15.05
N GLY A 128 12.79 -16.12 14.64
CA GLY A 128 12.93 -17.17 13.62
C GLY A 128 12.56 -16.69 12.21
N ASP A 129 12.39 -17.64 11.30
CA ASP A 129 12.29 -17.39 9.86
C ASP A 129 11.06 -16.53 9.47
N LEU A 130 9.95 -16.68 10.17
CA LEU A 130 8.72 -15.93 9.86
C LEU A 130 8.75 -14.48 10.39
N ALA A 131 9.71 -14.10 11.22
CA ALA A 131 9.89 -12.73 11.67
C ALA A 131 10.22 -11.77 10.51
N ALA A 132 10.82 -12.27 9.42
CA ALA A 132 11.08 -11.51 8.20
C ALA A 132 9.79 -10.98 7.54
N LEU A 133 8.62 -11.56 7.81
CA LEU A 133 7.32 -11.11 7.30
C LEU A 133 6.76 -9.92 8.09
N ALA A 134 7.33 -9.57 9.25
CA ALA A 134 6.81 -8.51 10.11
C ALA A 134 6.74 -7.13 9.42
N PRO A 135 7.73 -6.68 8.62
CA PRO A 135 7.64 -5.40 7.90
C PRO A 135 6.48 -5.35 6.90
N LEU A 136 6.11 -6.48 6.32
CA LEU A 136 5.05 -6.60 5.30
C LEU A 136 3.64 -6.77 5.89
N THR A 137 3.54 -6.92 7.20
CA THR A 137 2.28 -7.18 7.91
C THR A 137 2.03 -6.19 9.06
N ASP A 138 2.75 -5.07 9.04
CA ASP A 138 2.67 -3.98 10.03
C ASP A 138 2.76 -2.64 9.29
N ILE A 139 1.69 -1.83 9.37
CA ILE A 139 1.60 -0.56 8.63
C ILE A 139 2.77 0.37 9.00
N GLY A 140 3.08 0.50 10.29
CA GLY A 140 4.15 1.38 10.76
C GLY A 140 5.51 0.96 10.22
N LYS A 141 5.83 -0.34 10.29
CA LYS A 141 7.10 -0.88 9.77
C LYS A 141 7.20 -0.74 8.26
N LEU A 142 6.10 -1.05 7.54
CA LEU A 142 6.05 -0.93 6.09
C LEU A 142 6.38 0.49 5.63
N PHE A 143 5.63 1.48 6.12
CA PHE A 143 5.80 2.87 5.67
C PHE A 143 7.03 3.56 6.27
N ASN A 144 7.52 3.14 7.43
CA ASN A 144 8.81 3.57 7.95
C ASN A 144 9.97 3.07 7.06
N GLY A 145 9.88 1.85 6.56
CA GLY A 145 10.85 1.31 5.61
C GLY A 145 10.72 1.96 4.22
N ALA A 146 9.53 1.95 3.65
CA ALA A 146 9.30 2.40 2.28
C ALA A 146 9.54 3.91 2.06
N LEU A 147 9.26 4.75 3.07
CA LEU A 147 9.38 6.21 3.00
C LEU A 147 10.48 6.77 3.92
N GLY A 148 11.28 5.91 4.54
CA GLY A 148 12.29 6.31 5.51
C GLY A 148 13.68 6.61 4.92
N SER A 149 13.95 6.12 3.72
CA SER A 149 15.25 6.30 3.06
C SER A 149 15.02 6.69 1.61
N HIS A 150 15.53 7.85 1.23
CA HIS A 150 15.44 8.41 -0.11
C HIS A 150 16.65 9.32 -0.38
N GLY A 151 16.89 9.62 -1.65
CA GLY A 151 17.86 10.61 -2.07
C GLY A 151 17.30 12.05 -2.03
N LYS A 152 17.72 12.87 -2.98
CA LYS A 152 17.18 14.22 -3.13
C LYS A 152 15.79 14.16 -3.73
N LEU A 153 14.80 14.71 -3.03
CA LEU A 153 13.41 14.75 -3.46
C LEU A 153 13.05 16.06 -4.17
N GLU A 154 12.17 15.95 -5.16
CA GLU A 154 11.61 17.11 -5.87
C GLU A 154 10.08 16.97 -5.97
N ASN A 155 9.35 18.01 -5.58
CA ASN A 155 7.88 18.07 -5.76
C ASN A 155 7.58 18.51 -7.19
N LYS A 156 7.00 17.63 -7.99
CA LYS A 156 6.60 17.86 -9.39
C LYS A 156 5.19 18.45 -9.52
N GLY A 157 4.50 18.69 -8.40
CA GLY A 157 3.16 19.26 -8.36
C GLY A 157 2.04 18.24 -8.59
N GLU A 158 0.85 18.77 -8.84
CA GLU A 158 -0.34 17.95 -9.08
C GLU A 158 -0.30 17.26 -10.44
N THR A 159 -0.73 16.00 -10.43
CA THR A 159 -0.91 15.18 -11.63
C THR A 159 -2.04 14.16 -11.40
N THR A 160 -2.17 13.20 -12.30
CA THR A 160 -3.14 12.11 -12.18
C THR A 160 -2.42 10.77 -12.28
N PHE A 161 -2.67 9.89 -11.32
CA PHE A 161 -2.22 8.50 -11.35
C PHE A 161 -3.42 7.56 -11.35
N LYS A 162 -3.58 6.76 -12.40
CA LYS A 162 -4.74 5.84 -12.59
C LYS A 162 -6.11 6.50 -12.33
N GLY A 163 -6.28 7.75 -12.77
CA GLY A 163 -7.54 8.50 -12.62
C GLY A 163 -7.71 9.23 -11.28
N GLN A 164 -6.83 9.05 -10.33
CA GLN A 164 -6.82 9.74 -9.05
C GLN A 164 -5.92 10.99 -9.09
N LYS A 165 -6.38 12.12 -8.54
CA LYS A 165 -5.56 13.33 -8.37
C LYS A 165 -4.51 13.11 -7.29
N VAL A 166 -3.26 13.37 -7.62
CA VAL A 166 -2.10 13.12 -6.77
C VAL A 166 -1.07 14.24 -6.89
N VAL A 167 -0.20 14.33 -5.90
CA VAL A 167 1.08 15.08 -5.99
C VAL A 167 2.18 14.06 -6.25
N ALA A 168 3.03 14.34 -7.24
CA ALA A 168 4.17 13.48 -7.58
C ALA A 168 5.43 14.00 -6.90
N ILE A 169 6.09 13.12 -6.14
CA ILE A 169 7.38 13.38 -5.49
C ILE A 169 8.42 12.47 -6.12
N GLU A 170 9.36 13.06 -6.86
CA GLU A 170 10.42 12.32 -7.56
C GLU A 170 11.68 12.26 -6.69
N ASP A 171 12.29 11.08 -6.58
CA ASP A 171 13.65 10.92 -6.09
C ASP A 171 14.62 11.12 -7.26
N THR A 172 15.28 12.27 -7.32
CA THR A 172 16.19 12.63 -8.41
C THR A 172 17.56 11.96 -8.29
N THR A 173 17.84 11.30 -7.17
CA THR A 173 19.13 10.62 -6.93
C THR A 173 19.04 9.11 -7.16
N GLN A 174 18.03 8.48 -6.56
CA GLN A 174 17.84 7.02 -6.64
C GLN A 174 16.87 6.62 -7.76
N GLY A 175 16.11 7.58 -8.26
CA GLY A 175 15.01 7.35 -9.20
C GLY A 175 13.74 6.89 -8.49
N GLY A 176 12.64 6.94 -9.24
CA GLY A 176 11.32 6.57 -8.74
C GLY A 176 10.46 7.76 -8.33
N THR A 177 9.19 7.49 -8.12
CA THR A 177 8.20 8.52 -7.80
C THR A 177 7.21 8.00 -6.76
N LEU A 178 7.04 8.75 -5.69
CA LEU A 178 5.93 8.59 -4.75
C LEU A 178 4.75 9.45 -5.23
N TYR A 179 3.59 8.85 -5.37
CA TYR A 179 2.33 9.53 -5.61
C TYR A 179 1.52 9.61 -4.31
N VAL A 180 1.15 10.84 -3.93
CA VAL A 180 0.39 11.14 -2.71
C VAL A 180 -0.95 11.75 -3.10
N ALA A 181 -2.05 11.36 -2.47
CA ALA A 181 -3.37 11.93 -2.72
C ALA A 181 -3.36 13.46 -2.54
N SER A 182 -3.80 14.22 -3.55
CA SER A 182 -3.89 15.69 -3.48
C SER A 182 -5.24 16.19 -2.97
N THR A 183 -6.14 15.27 -2.59
CA THR A 183 -7.45 15.57 -2.01
C THR A 183 -7.72 14.69 -0.80
N GLY A 184 -8.43 15.21 0.20
CA GLY A 184 -8.69 14.49 1.44
C GLY A 184 -7.41 14.25 2.26
N THR A 185 -7.32 13.11 2.91
CA THR A 185 -6.12 12.71 3.66
C THR A 185 -4.98 12.39 2.69
N PRO A 186 -3.74 12.89 2.90
CA PRO A 186 -2.62 12.73 1.99
C PRO A 186 -2.02 11.31 2.06
N TYR A 187 -2.84 10.31 1.79
CA TYR A 187 -2.36 8.93 1.75
C TYR A 187 -1.42 8.69 0.57
N PRO A 188 -0.36 7.88 0.74
CA PRO A 188 0.35 7.29 -0.39
C PRO A 188 -0.64 6.56 -1.31
N VAL A 189 -0.51 6.75 -2.62
CA VAL A 189 -1.33 6.07 -3.65
C VAL A 189 -0.50 5.04 -4.37
N ALA A 190 0.75 5.37 -4.68
CA ALA A 190 1.68 4.45 -5.31
C ALA A 190 3.13 4.86 -5.08
N ILE A 191 4.01 3.88 -5.15
CA ILE A 191 5.44 4.07 -5.37
C ILE A 191 5.77 3.39 -6.70
N VAL A 192 6.22 4.17 -7.67
CA VAL A 192 6.76 3.69 -8.93
C VAL A 192 8.26 3.72 -8.80
N GLY A 193 8.92 2.58 -8.88
CA GLY A 193 10.36 2.49 -8.82
C GLY A 193 11.03 3.16 -10.02
N GLY A 194 12.34 3.34 -9.95
CA GLY A 194 13.13 3.77 -11.09
C GLY A 194 13.00 2.82 -12.27
N LYS A 195 13.84 3.00 -13.29
CA LYS A 195 13.76 2.21 -14.52
C LYS A 195 13.64 0.69 -14.22
N ASP A 196 12.55 0.09 -14.68
CA ASP A 196 12.25 -1.35 -14.61
C ASP A 196 12.09 -1.94 -13.18
N GLN A 197 12.00 -1.09 -12.14
CA GLN A 197 11.83 -1.55 -10.76
C GLN A 197 10.37 -1.86 -10.37
N GLY A 198 9.40 -1.52 -11.24
CA GLY A 198 7.99 -1.86 -11.04
C GLY A 198 7.19 -0.85 -10.22
N THR A 199 6.03 -1.28 -9.72
CA THR A 199 5.09 -0.39 -9.02
C THR A 199 4.41 -1.12 -7.89
N ILE A 200 4.33 -0.47 -6.74
CA ILE A 200 3.46 -0.83 -5.61
C ILE A 200 2.35 0.22 -5.49
N THR A 201 1.12 -0.22 -5.34
CA THR A 201 -0.06 0.63 -5.11
C THR A 201 -0.64 0.41 -3.71
N PHE A 202 -1.23 1.46 -3.17
CA PHE A 202 -1.85 1.49 -1.86
C PHE A 202 -3.28 1.98 -2.01
N ASP A 203 -4.24 1.19 -1.59
CA ASP A 203 -5.66 1.52 -1.66
C ASP A 203 -6.44 0.98 -0.46
N LYS A 204 -7.77 1.09 -0.47
CA LYS A 204 -8.67 0.61 0.59
C LYS A 204 -8.25 1.08 1.99
N TRP A 205 -7.77 2.31 2.07
CA TRP A 205 -7.40 2.94 3.32
C TRP A 205 -8.57 2.97 4.31
N ASN A 206 -8.33 2.45 5.52
CA ASN A 206 -9.30 2.38 6.63
C ASN A 206 -10.53 1.48 6.38
N ASP A 207 -10.53 0.66 5.34
CA ASP A 207 -11.58 -0.33 5.13
C ASP A 207 -11.66 -1.30 6.32
N THR A 208 -12.89 -1.65 6.69
CA THR A 208 -13.10 -2.62 7.77
C THR A 208 -12.79 -4.02 7.26
N MET A 209 -11.74 -4.61 7.81
CA MET A 209 -11.32 -5.97 7.47
C MET A 209 -10.95 -6.73 8.74
N SER A 210 -11.22 -8.05 8.75
CA SER A 210 -10.81 -8.94 9.82
C SER A 210 -9.74 -9.91 9.33
N ILE A 211 -8.74 -10.14 10.17
CA ILE A 211 -7.68 -11.11 9.91
C ILE A 211 -7.87 -12.26 10.88
N THR A 212 -7.97 -13.48 10.36
CA THR A 212 -8.26 -14.66 11.16
C THR A 212 -7.17 -15.71 10.99
N ALA A 213 -6.71 -16.27 12.10
CA ALA A 213 -5.74 -17.36 12.08
C ALA A 213 -6.33 -18.61 11.41
N PRO A 214 -5.57 -19.31 10.55
CA PRO A 214 -6.02 -20.53 9.92
C PRO A 214 -6.13 -21.67 10.95
N LYS A 215 -7.11 -22.53 10.75
CA LYS A 215 -7.28 -23.74 11.60
C LYS A 215 -6.29 -24.82 11.17
N GLY A 216 -5.84 -25.64 12.13
CA GLY A 216 -5.03 -26.82 11.86
C GLY A 216 -3.62 -26.54 11.35
N ALA A 217 -3.06 -25.38 11.65
CA ALA A 217 -1.68 -25.03 11.27
C ALA A 217 -0.67 -25.94 12.00
N VAL A 218 0.35 -26.38 11.26
CA VAL A 218 1.45 -27.18 11.78
C VAL A 218 2.50 -26.25 12.41
N ASP A 219 2.84 -26.51 13.65
CA ASP A 219 3.88 -25.73 14.36
C ASP A 219 5.26 -26.12 13.83
N MET A 220 5.96 -25.12 13.28
CA MET A 220 7.30 -25.31 12.69
C MET A 220 8.34 -25.72 13.73
N SER A 221 8.19 -25.34 15.01
CA SER A 221 9.10 -25.73 16.08
C SER A 221 9.12 -27.27 16.32
N LYS A 222 8.06 -27.95 15.91
CA LYS A 222 7.93 -29.41 16.02
C LYS A 222 8.45 -30.16 14.80
N LEU A 223 8.83 -29.47 13.72
CA LEU A 223 9.35 -30.10 12.49
C LEU A 223 10.86 -30.33 12.51
N GLY A 224 11.62 -29.67 13.41
CA GLY A 224 13.07 -29.75 13.52
C GLY A 224 13.60 -30.53 14.73
N SER A 225 12.74 -31.22 15.47
CA SER A 225 13.11 -31.95 16.70
C SER A 225 13.17 -33.49 16.49
N ASN A 226 13.97 -33.93 15.51
CA ASN A 226 14.41 -35.32 15.41
C ASN A 226 15.91 -35.38 15.31
#